data_62a62f45f3e64a667eacf9574473ccb1
#
_entry.id   62a62f45f3e64a667eacf9574473ccb1
#
_cell.length_a   1.000
_cell.length_b   1.000
_cell.length_c   1.000
_cell.angle_alpha   90.00
_cell.angle_beta   90.00
_cell.angle_gamma   90.00
#
_symmetry.space_group_name_H-M   'P 1'
#
loop_
_entity.id
_entity.type
_entity.pdbx_description
1 polymer ?
#
loop_
_entity_poly.entity_id
_entity_poly.type
_entity_poly.pdbx_seq_one_letter_code
_entity_poly.pdbx_strand_id
1 'polypeptide(L)'
;MLAISLISVSYILFLTPSYTYLSLFCLFGIFYYLVSFSSFFNSTVSVFQSFNIIDSVSLFIVLLLFIIMFISYVLAFSSSSPLVIFVVFVSLFFFCFQVFTTSHLFQLYFYYEASLIPILYIIIKWGSYPERSLSAVIILSYTLFFGAPVIILIIYMNSCTGSWFYPLIRIDRSLAVSLFIFVCFSVKLPIYGLHFWLPIAHVEAPTYGSVILARILLKLGGVGLMRLEDLINVPLIKDFILSYFIVFIIFSRVVCCYQSDFKRLIAYSSVAHMMVIPFLIFANTLLSFQSLVLVIFLHGLSSTLIFIRVGLLYSMFATRQLVLIRGLLLLSPMFRVFLVFVFLFTLSAPPFPSYVAEVFFIFSSYMLSRDLLYVVLLFAFLGLVYNLNWLVRIIFSAVRTSVYSSISITYAFFIRAVIASLELLPVIFLFYLL
;
A
#
# COMPACT_ATOMS: atom_id res chain seq x y z
N MET A 1 6.50 -24.01 -7.63
CA MET A 1 5.93 -23.94 -6.26
C MET A 1 4.75 -22.99 -6.14
N LEU A 2 4.81 -21.75 -6.63
CA LEU A 2 3.68 -20.80 -6.62
C LEU A 2 2.42 -21.32 -7.33
N ALA A 3 2.57 -21.89 -8.51
CA ALA A 3 1.45 -22.47 -9.25
C ALA A 3 0.77 -23.59 -8.45
N ILE A 4 1.52 -24.39 -7.73
CA ILE A 4 1.00 -25.51 -6.92
C ILE A 4 0.28 -24.99 -5.68
N SER A 5 0.81 -23.98 -4.99
CA SER A 5 0.16 -23.37 -3.83
C SER A 5 -1.11 -22.61 -4.23
N LEU A 6 -1.11 -21.93 -5.37
CA LEU A 6 -2.27 -21.24 -5.90
C LEU A 6 -3.34 -22.20 -6.43
N ILE A 7 -2.93 -23.32 -7.01
CA ILE A 7 -3.84 -24.41 -7.42
C ILE A 7 -4.45 -25.10 -6.18
N SER A 8 -3.67 -25.32 -5.12
CA SER A 8 -4.20 -25.91 -3.88
C SER A 8 -5.20 -24.96 -3.18
N VAL A 9 -4.95 -23.66 -3.20
CA VAL A 9 -5.86 -22.64 -2.67
C VAL A 9 -7.13 -22.55 -3.53
N SER A 10 -7.00 -22.61 -4.87
CA SER A 10 -8.16 -22.64 -5.75
C SER A 10 -9.02 -23.90 -5.53
N TYR A 11 -8.40 -25.05 -5.23
CA TYR A 11 -9.12 -26.30 -4.97
C TYR A 11 -9.93 -26.25 -3.67
N ILE A 12 -9.41 -25.64 -2.62
CA ILE A 12 -10.14 -25.42 -1.36
C ILE A 12 -11.30 -24.43 -1.56
N LEU A 13 -11.17 -23.46 -2.47
CA LEU A 13 -12.21 -22.50 -2.81
C LEU A 13 -13.31 -23.08 -3.72
N PHE A 14 -13.01 -24.14 -4.48
CA PHE A 14 -14.01 -24.84 -5.31
C PHE A 14 -15.07 -25.60 -4.49
N LEU A 15 -14.80 -25.89 -3.23
CA LEU A 15 -15.72 -26.61 -2.36
C LEU A 15 -16.93 -25.78 -1.88
N THR A 16 -16.97 -24.47 -2.17
CA THR A 16 -18.09 -23.60 -1.79
C THR A 16 -18.64 -22.85 -3.00
N PRO A 17 -19.93 -23.03 -3.38
CA PRO A 17 -20.50 -22.45 -4.61
C PRO A 17 -20.48 -20.92 -4.65
N SER A 18 -20.32 -20.25 -3.52
CA SER A 18 -20.24 -18.80 -3.41
C SER A 18 -18.88 -18.21 -3.84
N TYR A 19 -17.85 -19.04 -3.99
CA TYR A 19 -16.48 -18.60 -4.34
C TYR A 19 -16.11 -18.85 -5.82
N THR A 20 -17.00 -19.41 -6.63
CA THR A 20 -16.71 -19.78 -8.03
C THR A 20 -16.26 -18.61 -8.89
N TYR A 21 -16.90 -17.45 -8.77
CA TYR A 21 -16.52 -16.25 -9.54
C TYR A 21 -15.16 -15.69 -9.12
N LEU A 22 -14.85 -15.76 -7.85
CA LEU A 22 -13.56 -15.29 -7.33
C LEU A 22 -12.42 -16.23 -7.74
N SER A 23 -12.64 -17.55 -7.68
CA SER A 23 -11.66 -18.53 -8.12
C SER A 23 -11.35 -18.39 -9.61
N LEU A 24 -12.36 -18.15 -10.44
CA LEU A 24 -12.18 -17.87 -11.87
C LEU A 24 -11.39 -16.59 -12.11
N PHE A 25 -11.67 -15.52 -11.35
CA PHE A 25 -10.93 -14.27 -11.45
C PHE A 25 -9.46 -14.43 -11.03
N CYS A 26 -9.20 -15.15 -9.96
CA CYS A 26 -7.84 -15.47 -9.51
C CYS A 26 -7.09 -16.34 -10.52
N LEU A 27 -7.74 -17.39 -11.06
CA LEU A 27 -7.15 -18.24 -12.10
C LEU A 27 -6.80 -17.44 -13.36
N PHE A 28 -7.67 -16.55 -13.79
CA PHE A 28 -7.41 -15.68 -14.94
C PHE A 28 -6.23 -14.74 -14.67
N GLY A 29 -6.14 -14.18 -13.47
CA GLY A 29 -5.03 -13.34 -13.06
C GLY A 29 -3.69 -14.08 -13.02
N ILE A 30 -3.70 -15.30 -12.49
CA ILE A 30 -2.52 -16.18 -12.44
C ILE A 30 -2.11 -16.57 -13.87
N PHE A 31 -3.06 -16.92 -14.72
CA PHE A 31 -2.79 -17.26 -16.12
C PHE A 31 -2.17 -16.07 -16.86
N TYR A 32 -2.75 -14.87 -16.70
CA TYR A 32 -2.19 -13.64 -17.28
C TYR A 32 -0.76 -13.38 -16.78
N TYR A 33 -0.54 -13.54 -15.46
CA TYR A 33 0.79 -13.38 -14.88
C TYR A 33 1.81 -14.39 -15.42
N LEU A 34 1.43 -15.66 -15.53
CA LEU A 34 2.32 -16.70 -16.08
C LEU A 34 2.66 -16.45 -17.55
N VAL A 35 1.69 -16.02 -18.36
CA VAL A 35 1.91 -15.67 -19.77
C VAL A 35 2.81 -14.46 -19.91
N SER A 36 2.58 -13.40 -19.14
CA SER A 36 3.41 -12.19 -19.18
C SER A 36 4.81 -12.45 -18.62
N PHE A 37 4.96 -13.31 -17.61
CA PHE A 37 6.25 -13.70 -17.05
C PHE A 37 7.07 -14.58 -18.00
N SER A 38 6.43 -15.50 -18.71
CA SER A 38 7.12 -16.31 -19.73
C SER A 38 7.59 -15.47 -20.93
N SER A 39 6.82 -14.49 -21.35
CA SER A 39 7.21 -13.55 -22.40
C SER A 39 8.35 -12.62 -21.95
N PHE A 40 8.41 -12.27 -20.67
CA PHE A 40 9.47 -11.44 -20.09
C PHE A 40 10.82 -12.16 -20.06
N PHE A 41 10.86 -13.46 -19.72
CA PHE A 41 12.11 -14.24 -19.75
C PHE A 41 12.68 -14.44 -21.16
N ASN A 42 11.83 -14.43 -22.16
CA ASN A 42 12.24 -14.58 -23.56
C ASN A 42 12.68 -13.26 -24.22
N SER A 43 12.40 -12.12 -23.60
CA SER A 43 12.79 -10.79 -24.10
C SER A 43 13.35 -9.97 -22.94
N THR A 44 14.62 -9.59 -23.03
CA THR A 44 15.25 -8.59 -22.13
C THR A 44 14.74 -7.15 -22.38
N VAL A 45 13.71 -6.98 -23.20
CA VAL A 45 13.15 -5.71 -23.61
C VAL A 45 11.71 -5.63 -23.12
N SER A 46 11.33 -4.46 -22.58
CA SER A 46 9.95 -4.12 -22.25
C SER A 46 9.05 -4.41 -23.46
N VAL A 47 8.06 -5.30 -23.28
CA VAL A 47 7.11 -5.62 -24.35
C VAL A 47 6.12 -4.48 -24.48
N PHE A 48 6.26 -3.71 -25.56
CA PHE A 48 5.30 -2.71 -25.96
C PHE A 48 4.15 -3.38 -26.70
N GLN A 49 3.06 -3.67 -26.02
CA GLN A 49 1.81 -4.08 -26.66
C GLN A 49 0.87 -2.87 -26.77
N SER A 50 0.76 -2.31 -27.97
CA SER A 50 -0.13 -1.16 -28.24
C SER A 50 0.13 0.05 -27.30
N PHE A 51 -0.70 0.24 -26.29
CA PHE A 51 -0.62 1.34 -25.32
C PHE A 51 -0.14 0.89 -23.92
N ASN A 52 0.30 -0.34 -23.76
CA ASN A 52 0.71 -0.89 -22.47
C ASN A 52 2.20 -1.19 -22.43
N ILE A 53 2.84 -0.86 -21.31
CA ILE A 53 4.23 -1.21 -21.02
C ILE A 53 4.22 -2.26 -19.88
N ILE A 54 4.84 -3.41 -20.15
CA ILE A 54 5.01 -4.47 -19.16
C ILE A 54 6.48 -4.52 -18.80
N ASP A 55 6.83 -3.89 -17.67
CA ASP A 55 8.15 -3.92 -17.08
C ASP A 55 8.17 -4.84 -15.85
N SER A 56 9.36 -5.14 -15.34
CA SER A 56 9.51 -5.87 -14.07
C SER A 56 8.71 -5.22 -12.93
N VAL A 57 8.75 -3.89 -12.84
CA VAL A 57 8.00 -3.14 -11.82
C VAL A 57 6.51 -3.31 -11.95
N SER A 58 5.96 -3.19 -13.20
CA SER A 58 4.53 -3.39 -13.45
C SER A 58 4.08 -4.80 -13.10
N LEU A 59 4.91 -5.82 -13.40
CA LEU A 59 4.60 -7.21 -13.05
C LEU A 59 4.50 -7.42 -11.55
N PHE A 60 5.45 -6.91 -10.76
CA PHE A 60 5.40 -7.02 -9.30
C PHE A 60 4.18 -6.33 -8.69
N ILE A 61 3.85 -5.14 -9.19
CA ILE A 61 2.73 -4.36 -8.65
C ILE A 61 1.38 -4.97 -9.06
N VAL A 62 1.27 -5.51 -10.27
CA VAL A 62 0.07 -6.22 -10.73
C VAL A 62 -0.14 -7.50 -9.93
N LEU A 63 0.92 -8.26 -9.63
CA LEU A 63 0.85 -9.42 -8.74
C LEU A 63 0.34 -9.01 -7.35
N LEU A 64 0.90 -7.95 -6.80
CA LEU A 64 0.44 -7.40 -5.52
C LEU A 64 -1.05 -7.02 -5.58
N LEU A 65 -1.50 -6.42 -6.68
CA LEU A 65 -2.90 -6.03 -6.88
C LEU A 65 -3.83 -7.24 -6.85
N PHE A 66 -3.48 -8.36 -7.50
CA PHE A 66 -4.28 -9.60 -7.45
C PHE A 66 -4.41 -10.15 -6.03
N ILE A 67 -3.30 -10.24 -5.30
CA ILE A 67 -3.27 -10.73 -3.92
C ILE A 67 -4.17 -9.88 -3.03
N ILE A 68 -4.09 -8.56 -3.18
CA ILE A 68 -4.87 -7.62 -2.37
C ILE A 68 -6.36 -7.76 -2.62
N MET A 69 -6.75 -7.82 -3.88
CA MET A 69 -8.16 -7.91 -4.25
C MET A 69 -8.77 -9.20 -3.73
N PHE A 70 -8.03 -10.31 -3.79
CA PHE A 70 -8.45 -11.56 -3.21
C PHE A 70 -8.66 -11.46 -1.69
N ILE A 71 -7.65 -10.98 -0.96
CA ILE A 71 -7.73 -10.83 0.51
C ILE A 71 -8.88 -9.90 0.92
N SER A 72 -9.01 -8.75 0.25
CA SER A 72 -10.05 -7.78 0.59
C SER A 72 -11.46 -8.32 0.34
N TYR A 73 -11.62 -9.13 -0.70
CA TYR A 73 -12.89 -9.79 -0.98
C TYR A 73 -13.22 -10.86 0.08
N VAL A 74 -12.27 -11.68 0.49
CA VAL A 74 -12.44 -12.67 1.58
C VAL A 74 -12.87 -11.97 2.88
N LEU A 75 -12.27 -10.82 3.19
CA LEU A 75 -12.66 -10.02 4.37
C LEU A 75 -14.06 -9.40 4.24
N ALA A 76 -14.44 -9.01 3.03
CA ALA A 76 -15.73 -8.37 2.78
C ALA A 76 -16.91 -9.36 2.65
N PHE A 77 -16.65 -10.65 2.56
CA PHE A 77 -17.66 -11.68 2.30
C PHE A 77 -18.79 -11.77 3.35
N SER A 78 -18.53 -11.31 4.57
CA SER A 78 -19.54 -11.26 5.64
C SER A 78 -20.54 -10.09 5.52
N SER A 79 -20.39 -9.25 4.50
CA SER A 79 -21.26 -8.08 4.32
C SER A 79 -22.61 -8.46 3.69
N SER A 80 -23.62 -7.61 3.94
CA SER A 80 -25.01 -7.81 3.52
C SER A 80 -25.26 -7.77 1.99
N SER A 81 -24.26 -7.40 1.18
CA SER A 81 -24.43 -7.24 -0.27
C SER A 81 -23.19 -7.69 -1.06
N PRO A 82 -22.92 -9.00 -1.15
CA PRO A 82 -21.66 -9.51 -1.73
C PRO A 82 -21.53 -9.21 -3.23
N LEU A 83 -22.61 -9.21 -4.00
CA LEU A 83 -22.58 -8.88 -5.43
C LEU A 83 -22.15 -7.44 -5.70
N VAL A 84 -22.70 -6.48 -4.96
CA VAL A 84 -22.35 -5.06 -5.12
C VAL A 84 -20.87 -4.83 -4.79
N ILE A 85 -20.37 -5.45 -3.72
CA ILE A 85 -18.95 -5.38 -3.35
C ILE A 85 -18.09 -5.99 -4.45
N PHE A 86 -18.48 -7.11 -5.02
CA PHE A 86 -17.75 -7.74 -6.12
C PHE A 86 -17.61 -6.80 -7.32
N VAL A 87 -18.72 -6.18 -7.76
CA VAL A 87 -18.70 -5.22 -8.89
C VAL A 87 -17.78 -4.03 -8.59
N VAL A 88 -17.84 -3.49 -7.38
CA VAL A 88 -16.97 -2.37 -6.96
C VAL A 88 -15.50 -2.79 -6.95
N PHE A 89 -15.18 -4.00 -6.51
CA PHE A 89 -13.81 -4.49 -6.52
C PHE A 89 -13.29 -4.75 -7.92
N VAL A 90 -14.12 -5.31 -8.81
CA VAL A 90 -13.73 -5.52 -10.22
C VAL A 90 -13.49 -4.20 -10.93
N SER A 91 -14.33 -3.19 -10.72
CA SER A 91 -14.10 -1.86 -11.30
C SER A 91 -12.82 -1.21 -10.79
N LEU A 92 -12.56 -1.31 -9.49
CA LEU A 92 -11.34 -0.81 -8.88
C LEU A 92 -10.10 -1.54 -9.42
N PHE A 93 -10.17 -2.88 -9.53
CA PHE A 93 -9.11 -3.68 -10.12
C PHE A 93 -8.80 -3.22 -11.54
N PHE A 94 -9.82 -3.05 -12.39
CA PHE A 94 -9.66 -2.62 -13.77
C PHE A 94 -8.94 -1.25 -13.85
N PHE A 95 -9.40 -0.26 -13.10
CA PHE A 95 -8.78 1.07 -13.12
C PHE A 95 -7.32 1.02 -12.65
N CYS A 96 -7.03 0.33 -11.56
CA CYS A 96 -5.67 0.24 -11.03
C CYS A 96 -4.74 -0.56 -11.95
N PHE A 97 -5.23 -1.64 -12.55
CA PHE A 97 -4.48 -2.41 -13.53
C PHE A 97 -4.06 -1.52 -14.72
N GLN A 98 -4.99 -0.73 -15.24
CA GLN A 98 -4.68 0.20 -16.33
C GLN A 98 -3.62 1.24 -15.91
N VAL A 99 -3.70 1.83 -14.73
CA VAL A 99 -2.66 2.78 -14.26
C VAL A 99 -1.28 2.14 -14.22
N PHE A 100 -1.18 0.87 -13.81
CA PHE A 100 0.11 0.19 -13.68
C PHE A 100 0.71 -0.24 -15.02
N THR A 101 -0.09 -0.37 -16.06
CA THR A 101 0.36 -0.88 -17.36
C THR A 101 0.38 0.16 -18.48
N THR A 102 -0.41 1.24 -18.39
CA THR A 102 -0.50 2.22 -19.47
C THR A 102 0.79 3.03 -19.65
N SER A 103 1.12 3.25 -20.93
CA SER A 103 2.21 4.13 -21.37
C SER A 103 1.76 5.52 -21.81
N HIS A 104 0.47 5.70 -21.91
CA HIS A 104 -0.16 6.91 -22.44
C HIS A 104 -0.50 7.86 -21.27
N LEU A 105 0.05 9.07 -21.25
CA LEU A 105 -0.11 10.03 -20.15
C LEU A 105 -1.56 10.37 -19.84
N PHE A 106 -2.36 10.63 -20.85
CA PHE A 106 -3.77 10.97 -20.65
C PHE A 106 -4.56 9.80 -20.05
N GLN A 107 -4.32 8.57 -20.53
CA GLN A 107 -4.97 7.36 -19.99
C GLN A 107 -4.51 7.09 -18.56
N LEU A 108 -3.21 7.26 -18.26
CA LEU A 108 -2.68 7.12 -16.92
C LEU A 108 -3.42 8.05 -15.96
N TYR A 109 -3.55 9.33 -16.30
CA TYR A 109 -4.25 10.29 -15.47
C TYR A 109 -5.74 9.96 -15.33
N PHE A 110 -6.42 9.61 -16.43
CA PHE A 110 -7.83 9.28 -16.40
C PHE A 110 -8.13 8.11 -15.47
N TYR A 111 -7.40 7.00 -15.60
CA TYR A 111 -7.60 5.83 -14.74
C TYR A 111 -7.15 6.08 -13.29
N TYR A 112 -6.14 6.92 -13.12
CA TYR A 112 -5.66 7.36 -11.81
C TYR A 112 -6.77 8.11 -11.02
N GLU A 113 -7.51 9.00 -11.67
CA GLU A 113 -8.65 9.66 -11.03
C GLU A 113 -9.88 8.75 -10.93
N ALA A 114 -10.19 7.97 -11.96
CA ALA A 114 -11.33 7.05 -11.95
C ALA A 114 -11.24 6.00 -10.83
N SER A 115 -10.03 5.60 -10.42
CA SER A 115 -9.82 4.65 -9.32
C SER A 115 -10.37 5.14 -7.96
N LEU A 116 -10.58 6.44 -7.80
CA LEU A 116 -11.15 7.02 -6.57
C LEU A 116 -12.63 6.73 -6.40
N ILE A 117 -13.39 6.66 -7.50
CA ILE A 117 -14.85 6.50 -7.48
C ILE A 117 -15.27 5.24 -6.70
N PRO A 118 -14.72 4.04 -6.98
CA PRO A 118 -15.05 2.83 -6.23
C PRO A 118 -14.67 2.93 -4.75
N ILE A 119 -13.56 3.58 -4.43
CA ILE A 119 -13.08 3.72 -3.04
C ILE A 119 -14.00 4.64 -2.25
N LEU A 120 -14.40 5.78 -2.82
CA LEU A 120 -15.38 6.69 -2.20
C LEU A 120 -16.70 5.97 -1.94
N TYR A 121 -17.16 5.17 -2.88
CA TYR A 121 -18.38 4.37 -2.71
C TYR A 121 -18.25 3.37 -1.55
N ILE A 122 -17.09 2.70 -1.40
CA ILE A 122 -16.83 1.80 -0.26
C ILE A 122 -16.91 2.54 1.06
N ILE A 123 -16.31 3.73 1.17
CA ILE A 123 -16.30 4.52 2.40
C ILE A 123 -17.71 5.00 2.75
N ILE A 124 -18.45 5.56 1.80
CA ILE A 124 -19.77 6.11 2.04
C ILE A 124 -20.79 5.03 2.41
N LYS A 125 -20.78 3.90 1.69
CA LYS A 125 -21.80 2.86 1.88
C LYS A 125 -21.53 1.98 3.09
N TRP A 126 -20.28 1.56 3.29
CA TRP A 126 -19.91 0.58 4.31
C TRP A 126 -19.02 1.14 5.43
N GLY A 127 -18.75 2.43 5.46
CA GLY A 127 -18.04 3.06 6.57
C GLY A 127 -18.78 2.88 7.89
N SER A 128 -18.03 2.59 8.95
CA SER A 128 -18.58 2.21 10.25
C SER A 128 -18.99 3.40 11.13
N TYR A 129 -18.59 4.62 10.78
CA TYR A 129 -18.76 5.82 11.60
C TYR A 129 -19.59 6.89 10.92
N PRO A 130 -20.25 7.78 11.70
CA PRO A 130 -21.13 8.83 11.16
C PRO A 130 -20.36 9.85 10.28
N GLU A 131 -19.09 10.10 10.56
CA GLU A 131 -18.25 11.08 9.85
C GLU A 131 -17.73 10.58 8.47
N ARG A 132 -18.20 9.42 8.01
CA ARG A 132 -17.79 8.81 6.73
C ARG A 132 -18.03 9.69 5.50
N SER A 133 -19.10 10.48 5.50
CA SER A 133 -19.38 11.45 4.42
C SER A 133 -18.35 12.58 4.36
N LEU A 134 -17.96 13.08 5.51
CA LEU A 134 -16.94 14.13 5.63
C LEU A 134 -15.57 13.61 5.17
N SER A 135 -15.20 12.39 5.54
CA SER A 135 -13.95 11.78 5.08
C SER A 135 -13.91 11.58 3.55
N ALA A 136 -15.05 11.22 2.95
CA ALA A 136 -15.17 11.08 1.50
C ALA A 136 -15.02 12.44 0.79
N VAL A 137 -15.65 13.50 1.33
CA VAL A 137 -15.53 14.87 0.78
C VAL A 137 -14.08 15.36 0.88
N ILE A 138 -13.39 15.11 1.99
CA ILE A 138 -11.98 15.49 2.16
C ILE A 138 -11.12 14.81 1.10
N ILE A 139 -11.24 13.49 0.90
CA ILE A 139 -10.47 12.77 -0.12
C ILE A 139 -10.74 13.38 -1.51
N LEU A 140 -12.01 13.60 -1.83
CA LEU A 140 -12.42 14.14 -3.12
C LEU A 140 -11.90 15.56 -3.34
N SER A 141 -11.99 16.44 -2.34
CA SER A 141 -11.50 17.82 -2.44
C SER A 141 -9.98 17.88 -2.66
N TYR A 142 -9.18 17.07 -1.91
CA TYR A 142 -7.74 17.01 -2.10
C TYR A 142 -7.37 16.51 -3.50
N THR A 143 -8.02 15.45 -3.96
CA THR A 143 -7.69 14.85 -5.26
C THR A 143 -8.11 15.72 -6.44
N LEU A 144 -9.27 16.38 -6.38
CA LEU A 144 -9.70 17.29 -7.44
C LEU A 144 -8.86 18.56 -7.48
N PHE A 145 -8.54 19.15 -6.31
CA PHE A 145 -7.75 20.39 -6.26
C PHE A 145 -6.37 20.23 -6.90
N PHE A 146 -5.70 19.11 -6.66
CA PHE A 146 -4.38 18.83 -7.21
C PHE A 146 -4.44 18.07 -8.54
N GLY A 147 -5.53 17.34 -8.81
CA GLY A 147 -5.71 16.59 -10.05
C GLY A 147 -6.09 17.49 -11.24
N ALA A 148 -6.97 18.47 -11.06
CA ALA A 148 -7.37 19.34 -12.14
C ALA A 148 -6.19 20.05 -12.85
N PRO A 149 -5.19 20.57 -12.15
CA PRO A 149 -4.02 21.16 -12.80
C PRO A 149 -3.19 20.18 -13.62
N VAL A 150 -3.22 18.86 -13.28
CA VAL A 150 -2.48 17.83 -14.04
C VAL A 150 -2.97 17.73 -15.48
N ILE A 151 -4.28 17.90 -15.72
CA ILE A 151 -4.83 17.89 -17.10
C ILE A 151 -4.19 19.01 -17.92
N ILE A 152 -4.11 20.22 -17.36
CA ILE A 152 -3.53 21.38 -18.07
C ILE A 152 -2.06 21.07 -18.41
N LEU A 153 -1.32 20.50 -17.47
CA LEU A 153 0.06 20.13 -17.66
C LEU A 153 0.21 19.04 -18.78
N ILE A 154 -0.64 18.03 -18.77
CA ILE A 154 -0.62 16.96 -19.79
C ILE A 154 -0.88 17.55 -21.20
N ILE A 155 -1.85 18.46 -21.30
CA ILE A 155 -2.14 19.14 -22.56
C ILE A 155 -0.94 19.98 -23.01
N TYR A 156 -0.32 20.72 -22.09
CA TYR A 156 0.90 21.48 -22.37
C TYR A 156 2.05 20.57 -22.84
N MET A 157 2.28 19.46 -22.17
CA MET A 157 3.31 18.49 -22.57
C MET A 157 3.07 17.96 -23.98
N ASN A 158 1.82 17.63 -24.31
CA ASN A 158 1.46 17.17 -25.64
C ASN A 158 1.64 18.27 -26.70
N SER A 159 1.31 19.52 -26.41
CA SER A 159 1.52 20.63 -27.36
C SER A 159 3.00 20.89 -27.64
N CYS A 160 3.88 20.65 -26.67
CA CYS A 160 5.33 20.81 -26.84
C CYS A 160 5.98 19.63 -27.60
N THR A 161 5.53 18.41 -27.39
CA THR A 161 6.22 17.20 -27.89
C THR A 161 5.47 16.50 -29.02
N GLY A 162 4.18 16.82 -29.23
CA GLY A 162 3.32 16.17 -30.23
C GLY A 162 2.99 14.70 -29.90
N SER A 163 3.37 14.20 -28.71
CA SER A 163 3.16 12.80 -28.33
C SER A 163 2.56 12.68 -26.93
N TRP A 164 1.62 11.74 -26.78
CA TRP A 164 1.04 11.36 -25.48
C TRP A 164 1.82 10.25 -24.78
N PHE A 165 2.85 9.73 -25.42
CA PHE A 165 3.62 8.58 -24.96
C PHE A 165 4.72 9.06 -24.02
N TYR A 166 4.58 8.83 -22.69
CA TYR A 166 5.48 9.41 -21.70
C TYR A 166 6.97 9.02 -21.89
N PRO A 167 7.36 7.83 -22.41
CA PRO A 167 8.76 7.52 -22.67
C PRO A 167 9.42 8.36 -23.76
N LEU A 168 8.60 8.95 -24.68
CA LEU A 168 9.08 9.80 -25.76
C LEU A 168 9.06 11.28 -25.43
N ILE A 169 8.48 11.64 -24.28
CA ILE A 169 8.35 13.04 -23.87
C ILE A 169 9.68 13.53 -23.36
N ARG A 170 10.33 14.37 -24.14
CA ARG A 170 11.53 15.11 -23.73
C ARG A 170 11.20 16.60 -23.83
N ILE A 171 10.93 17.20 -22.69
CA ILE A 171 10.68 18.63 -22.55
C ILE A 171 11.90 19.29 -21.93
N ASP A 172 12.19 20.52 -22.31
CA ASP A 172 13.14 21.34 -21.59
C ASP A 172 12.71 21.40 -20.13
N ARG A 173 13.58 20.89 -19.28
CA ARG A 173 13.32 20.61 -17.86
C ARG A 173 13.23 21.90 -17.06
N SER A 174 12.16 22.68 -17.26
CA SER A 174 11.92 23.85 -16.42
C SER A 174 11.63 23.37 -15.00
N LEU A 175 12.27 24.00 -14.04
CA LEU A 175 12.12 23.72 -12.61
C LEU A 175 10.65 23.79 -12.19
N ALA A 176 9.89 24.72 -12.77
CA ALA A 176 8.47 24.90 -12.47
C ALA A 176 7.63 23.68 -12.88
N VAL A 177 7.83 23.14 -14.10
CA VAL A 177 7.10 21.95 -14.61
C VAL A 177 7.45 20.71 -13.77
N SER A 178 8.71 20.48 -13.46
CA SER A 178 9.14 19.33 -12.66
C SER A 178 8.59 19.36 -11.24
N LEU A 179 8.62 20.51 -10.57
CA LEU A 179 8.02 20.68 -9.24
C LEU A 179 6.52 20.47 -9.29
N PHE A 180 5.87 20.97 -10.31
CA PHE A 180 4.42 20.86 -10.44
C PHE A 180 3.98 19.40 -10.64
N ILE A 181 4.66 18.63 -11.53
CA ILE A 181 4.41 17.18 -11.68
C ILE A 181 4.61 16.47 -10.33
N PHE A 182 5.70 16.79 -9.65
CA PHE A 182 6.02 16.19 -8.38
C PHE A 182 4.92 16.45 -7.34
N VAL A 183 4.51 17.70 -7.14
CA VAL A 183 3.46 18.05 -6.16
C VAL A 183 2.14 17.36 -6.49
N CYS A 184 1.70 17.35 -7.74
CA CYS A 184 0.43 16.76 -8.13
C CYS A 184 0.32 15.25 -7.87
N PHE A 185 1.37 14.49 -8.20
CA PHE A 185 1.39 13.05 -7.91
C PHE A 185 1.67 12.73 -6.45
N SER A 186 2.35 13.63 -5.75
CA SER A 186 2.69 13.48 -4.33
C SER A 186 1.50 13.62 -3.37
N VAL A 187 0.38 14.14 -3.83
CA VAL A 187 -0.84 14.23 -3.00
C VAL A 187 -1.41 12.86 -2.65
N LYS A 188 -1.39 11.91 -3.60
CA LYS A 188 -1.79 10.52 -3.30
C LYS A 188 -0.70 9.75 -2.52
N LEU A 189 0.58 10.15 -2.66
CA LEU A 189 1.60 9.79 -1.69
C LEU A 189 1.46 10.75 -0.51
N PRO A 190 1.24 10.27 0.72
CA PRO A 190 0.98 11.15 1.85
C PRO A 190 2.24 11.90 2.29
N ILE A 191 2.69 12.87 1.48
CA ILE A 191 3.79 13.75 1.88
C ILE A 191 3.34 14.61 3.05
N TYR A 192 4.23 14.85 4.00
CA TYR A 192 3.92 15.69 5.15
C TYR A 192 3.45 17.09 4.71
N GLY A 193 2.38 17.56 5.30
CA GLY A 193 1.63 18.75 4.84
C GLY A 193 0.42 18.42 3.96
N LEU A 194 0.49 17.40 3.12
CA LEU A 194 -0.62 16.94 2.27
C LEU A 194 -1.26 15.62 2.74
N HIS A 195 -0.80 15.06 3.86
CA HIS A 195 -1.19 13.72 4.34
C HIS A 195 -2.49 13.66 5.15
N PHE A 196 -3.10 14.79 5.53
CA PHE A 196 -4.22 14.83 6.47
C PHE A 196 -5.44 14.02 6.06
N TRP A 197 -5.67 13.86 4.75
CA TRP A 197 -6.77 13.06 4.24
C TRP A 197 -6.63 11.57 4.59
N LEU A 198 -5.40 11.07 4.68
CA LEU A 198 -5.13 9.65 4.84
C LEU A 198 -5.51 9.10 6.23
N PRO A 199 -5.11 9.68 7.37
CA PRO A 199 -5.55 9.20 8.68
C PRO A 199 -7.08 9.26 8.85
N ILE A 200 -7.73 10.29 8.32
CA ILE A 200 -9.19 10.45 8.39
C ILE A 200 -9.87 9.34 7.58
N ALA A 201 -9.42 9.13 6.34
CA ALA A 201 -9.95 8.09 5.47
C ALA A 201 -9.80 6.68 6.06
N HIS A 202 -8.66 6.36 6.66
CA HIS A 202 -8.41 5.05 7.26
C HIS A 202 -9.24 4.78 8.51
N VAL A 203 -9.52 5.79 9.30
CA VAL A 203 -10.34 5.67 10.51
C VAL A 203 -11.78 5.34 10.14
N GLU A 204 -12.33 6.03 9.14
CA GLU A 204 -13.74 5.91 8.75
C GLU A 204 -14.02 4.69 7.85
N ALA A 205 -13.02 4.25 7.06
CA ALA A 205 -13.19 3.11 6.17
C ALA A 205 -13.42 1.79 6.94
N PRO A 206 -14.23 0.86 6.38
CA PRO A 206 -14.31 -0.50 6.89
C PRO A 206 -12.93 -1.19 6.76
N THR A 207 -12.70 -2.30 7.46
CA THR A 207 -11.40 -2.99 7.47
C THR A 207 -10.88 -3.36 6.08
N TYR A 208 -11.74 -3.90 5.23
CA TYR A 208 -11.38 -4.21 3.83
C TYR A 208 -11.16 -2.95 3.00
N GLY A 209 -11.91 -1.87 3.25
CA GLY A 209 -11.70 -0.57 2.61
C GLY A 209 -10.36 0.05 2.99
N SER A 210 -9.97 0.00 4.27
CA SER A 210 -8.67 0.48 4.73
C SER A 210 -7.50 -0.33 4.16
N VAL A 211 -7.68 -1.66 3.97
CA VAL A 211 -6.72 -2.52 3.28
C VAL A 211 -6.51 -2.07 1.84
N ILE A 212 -7.58 -1.84 1.09
CA ILE A 212 -7.50 -1.39 -0.31
C ILE A 212 -6.84 -0.01 -0.41
N LEU A 213 -7.24 0.92 0.44
CA LEU A 213 -6.73 2.29 0.45
C LEU A 213 -5.22 2.32 0.73
N ALA A 214 -4.75 1.61 1.76
CA ALA A 214 -3.33 1.55 2.12
C ALA A 214 -2.45 0.90 1.05
N ARG A 215 -3.01 -0.06 0.32
CA ARG A 215 -2.23 -0.89 -0.58
C ARG A 215 -2.24 -0.44 -2.02
N ILE A 216 -3.39 -0.03 -2.51
CA ILE A 216 -3.56 0.27 -3.93
C ILE A 216 -3.42 1.77 -4.13
N LEU A 217 -4.23 2.57 -3.44
CA LEU A 217 -4.32 4.00 -3.70
C LEU A 217 -2.98 4.71 -3.45
N LEU A 218 -2.30 4.39 -2.34
CA LEU A 218 -0.99 4.96 -2.05
C LEU A 218 0.07 4.57 -3.10
N LYS A 219 0.01 3.35 -3.64
CA LYS A 219 0.96 2.89 -4.65
C LYS A 219 0.73 3.52 -6.02
N LEU A 220 -0.50 3.93 -6.33
CA LEU A 220 -0.77 4.69 -7.55
C LEU A 220 0.09 5.97 -7.62
N GLY A 221 0.19 6.71 -6.50
CA GLY A 221 1.05 7.89 -6.42
C GLY A 221 2.53 7.56 -6.62
N GLY A 222 3.03 6.50 -5.96
CA GLY A 222 4.42 6.06 -6.08
C GLY A 222 4.79 5.62 -7.49
N VAL A 223 3.94 4.81 -8.12
CA VAL A 223 4.15 4.36 -9.50
C VAL A 223 4.03 5.52 -10.49
N GLY A 224 3.09 6.44 -10.28
CA GLY A 224 2.98 7.63 -11.10
C GLY A 224 4.26 8.48 -11.08
N LEU A 225 4.84 8.69 -9.89
CA LEU A 225 6.12 9.40 -9.78
C LEU A 225 7.28 8.62 -10.42
N MET A 226 7.36 7.30 -10.25
CA MET A 226 8.40 6.48 -10.91
C MET A 226 8.32 6.56 -12.43
N ARG A 227 7.11 6.51 -12.99
CA ARG A 227 6.90 6.57 -14.45
C ARG A 227 7.29 7.92 -15.04
N LEU A 228 7.25 8.97 -14.25
CA LEU A 228 7.56 10.35 -14.65
C LEU A 228 8.91 10.84 -14.08
N GLU A 229 9.74 9.94 -13.54
CA GLU A 229 11.04 10.27 -12.94
C GLU A 229 11.93 11.07 -13.89
N ASP A 230 11.98 10.68 -15.17
CA ASP A 230 12.77 11.37 -16.20
C ASP A 230 12.35 12.83 -16.42
N LEU A 231 11.10 13.17 -16.10
CA LEU A 231 10.56 14.53 -16.20
C LEU A 231 10.81 15.36 -14.93
N ILE A 232 11.11 14.69 -13.80
CA ILE A 232 11.35 15.32 -12.50
C ILE A 232 12.85 15.51 -12.31
N ASN A 233 13.40 16.59 -12.84
CA ASN A 233 14.81 16.93 -12.63
C ASN A 233 14.92 18.30 -11.96
N VAL A 234 15.41 18.32 -10.73
CA VAL A 234 15.48 19.53 -9.88
C VAL A 234 16.87 19.64 -9.22
N PRO A 235 17.96 19.72 -10.01
CA PRO A 235 19.33 19.66 -9.47
C PRO A 235 19.61 20.77 -8.46
N LEU A 236 19.08 21.98 -8.69
CA LEU A 236 19.36 23.15 -7.85
C LEU A 236 18.81 23.05 -6.42
N ILE A 237 17.71 22.36 -6.24
CA ILE A 237 17.04 22.24 -4.92
C ILE A 237 16.98 20.79 -4.40
N LYS A 238 17.74 19.89 -5.05
CA LYS A 238 17.76 18.47 -4.71
C LYS A 238 18.08 18.23 -3.25
N ASP A 239 19.15 18.84 -2.74
CA ASP A 239 19.60 18.65 -1.36
C ASP A 239 18.58 19.19 -0.34
N PHE A 240 17.93 20.30 -0.66
CA PHE A 240 16.85 20.85 0.16
C PHE A 240 15.65 19.89 0.21
N ILE A 241 15.24 19.34 -0.92
CA ILE A 241 14.15 18.38 -1.00
C ILE A 241 14.49 17.09 -0.24
N LEU A 242 15.71 16.58 -0.37
CA LEU A 242 16.16 15.40 0.38
C LEU A 242 16.14 15.65 1.89
N SER A 243 16.65 16.80 2.35
CA SER A 243 16.62 17.16 3.76
C SER A 243 15.19 17.31 4.30
N TYR A 244 14.29 17.90 3.51
CA TYR A 244 12.87 18.00 3.83
C TYR A 244 12.26 16.61 4.08
N PHE A 245 12.44 15.66 3.15
CA PHE A 245 11.87 14.32 3.32
C PHE A 245 12.39 13.62 4.56
N ILE A 246 13.69 13.68 4.82
CA ILE A 246 14.28 13.02 5.97
C ILE A 246 13.73 13.56 7.30
N VAL A 247 13.65 14.87 7.45
CA VAL A 247 13.09 15.50 8.65
C VAL A 247 11.66 15.02 8.88
N PHE A 248 10.83 15.00 7.84
CA PHE A 248 9.42 14.63 7.97
C PHE A 248 9.18 13.13 8.08
N ILE A 249 10.07 12.29 7.55
CA ILE A 249 10.07 10.84 7.79
C ILE A 249 10.26 10.57 9.30
N ILE A 250 11.22 11.25 9.94
CA ILE A 250 11.43 11.12 11.39
C ILE A 250 10.23 11.67 12.16
N PHE A 251 9.76 12.85 11.80
CA PHE A 251 8.64 13.50 12.48
C PHE A 251 7.37 12.62 12.46
N SER A 252 7.07 11.99 11.32
CA SER A 252 5.93 11.06 11.22
C SER A 252 6.07 9.85 12.15
N ARG A 253 7.30 9.34 12.39
CA ARG A 253 7.56 8.27 13.38
C ARG A 253 7.37 8.75 14.82
N VAL A 254 7.77 9.98 15.12
CA VAL A 254 7.53 10.59 16.43
C VAL A 254 6.02 10.73 16.68
N VAL A 255 5.25 11.19 15.69
CA VAL A 255 3.79 11.29 15.78
C VAL A 255 3.14 9.92 16.07
N CYS A 256 3.67 8.81 15.51
CA CYS A 256 3.18 7.46 15.83
C CYS A 256 3.27 7.13 17.33
N CYS A 257 4.31 7.60 18.02
CA CYS A 257 4.49 7.33 19.46
C CYS A 257 3.37 7.94 20.34
N TYR A 258 2.76 9.03 19.88
CA TYR A 258 1.73 9.78 20.62
C TYR A 258 0.30 9.40 20.27
N GLN A 259 0.08 8.52 19.29
CA GLN A 259 -1.28 8.14 18.89
C GLN A 259 -1.95 7.25 19.92
N SER A 260 -3.20 7.58 20.28
CA SER A 260 -4.06 6.78 21.17
C SER A 260 -4.97 5.83 20.37
N ASP A 261 -5.35 6.20 19.15
CA ASP A 261 -6.18 5.39 18.27
C ASP A 261 -5.35 4.45 17.42
N PHE A 262 -5.69 3.15 17.43
CA PHE A 262 -4.97 2.12 16.73
C PHE A 262 -4.97 2.30 15.19
N LYS A 263 -6.12 2.61 14.59
CA LYS A 263 -6.19 2.87 13.16
C LYS A 263 -5.38 4.10 12.75
N ARG A 264 -5.40 5.17 13.58
CA ARG A 264 -4.59 6.37 13.33
C ARG A 264 -3.09 6.08 13.40
N LEU A 265 -2.66 5.30 14.40
CA LEU A 265 -1.25 4.90 14.54
C LEU A 265 -0.75 4.21 13.26
N ILE A 266 -1.52 3.25 12.74
CA ILE A 266 -1.16 2.53 11.52
C ILE A 266 -1.16 3.46 10.30
N ALA A 267 -2.11 4.38 10.22
CA ALA A 267 -2.13 5.36 9.14
C ALA A 267 -0.86 6.24 9.14
N TYR A 268 -0.43 6.73 10.31
CA TYR A 268 0.81 7.51 10.41
C TYR A 268 2.07 6.67 10.15
N SER A 269 2.08 5.40 10.56
CA SER A 269 3.19 4.51 10.23
C SER A 269 3.29 4.27 8.72
N SER A 270 2.15 4.17 8.03
CA SER A 270 2.12 4.08 6.56
C SER A 270 2.59 5.37 5.88
N VAL A 271 2.27 6.56 6.44
CA VAL A 271 2.82 7.85 5.98
C VAL A 271 4.35 7.81 6.05
N ALA A 272 4.91 7.38 7.18
CA ALA A 272 6.35 7.32 7.39
C ALA A 272 7.05 6.45 6.32
N HIS A 273 6.54 5.26 6.03
CA HIS A 273 7.11 4.37 5.02
C HIS A 273 6.90 4.89 3.59
N MET A 274 5.75 5.53 3.29
CA MET A 274 5.49 6.05 1.95
C MET A 274 6.30 7.31 1.63
N MET A 275 6.69 8.10 2.64
CA MET A 275 7.59 9.25 2.44
C MET A 275 9.02 8.84 2.07
N VAL A 276 9.41 7.59 2.27
CA VAL A 276 10.69 7.05 1.78
C VAL A 276 10.72 6.99 0.25
N ILE A 277 9.57 6.82 -0.42
CA ILE A 277 9.48 6.71 -1.88
C ILE A 277 10.01 7.97 -2.60
N PRO A 278 9.49 9.18 -2.35
CA PRO A 278 10.02 10.37 -3.00
C PRO A 278 11.47 10.65 -2.65
N PHE A 279 11.91 10.35 -1.42
CA PHE A 279 13.33 10.43 -1.07
C PHE A 279 14.19 9.55 -2.00
N LEU A 280 13.79 8.28 -2.21
CA LEU A 280 14.52 7.34 -3.06
C LEU A 280 14.54 7.75 -4.54
N ILE A 281 13.46 8.34 -5.04
CA ILE A 281 13.39 8.90 -6.40
C ILE A 281 14.43 10.02 -6.55
N PHE A 282 14.50 10.96 -5.63
CA PHE A 282 15.50 12.04 -5.69
C PHE A 282 16.93 11.57 -5.41
N ALA A 283 17.13 10.48 -4.68
CA ALA A 283 18.45 9.87 -4.48
C ALA A 283 19.09 9.44 -5.80
N ASN A 284 18.29 8.89 -6.73
CA ASN A 284 18.66 8.51 -8.10
C ASN A 284 19.95 7.69 -8.19
N THR A 285 20.04 6.61 -7.41
CA THR A 285 21.09 5.60 -7.45
C THR A 285 20.50 4.24 -7.83
N LEU A 286 21.29 3.30 -8.33
CA LEU A 286 20.81 1.95 -8.64
C LEU A 286 20.18 1.28 -7.40
N LEU A 287 20.85 1.42 -6.25
CA LEU A 287 20.35 0.90 -4.98
C LEU A 287 19.05 1.58 -4.52
N SER A 288 18.90 2.89 -4.78
CA SER A 288 17.67 3.60 -4.46
C SER A 288 16.50 3.10 -5.30
N PHE A 289 16.70 2.81 -6.56
CA PHE A 289 15.64 2.24 -7.42
C PHE A 289 15.22 0.84 -6.95
N GLN A 290 16.17 -0.04 -6.64
CA GLN A 290 15.87 -1.36 -6.09
C GLN A 290 15.13 -1.28 -4.75
N SER A 291 15.59 -0.41 -3.84
CA SER A 291 14.92 -0.21 -2.55
C SER A 291 13.51 0.35 -2.73
N LEU A 292 13.29 1.24 -3.68
CA LEU A 292 12.00 1.85 -3.97
C LEU A 292 10.95 0.79 -4.39
N VAL A 293 11.31 -0.09 -5.33
CA VAL A 293 10.43 -1.19 -5.76
C VAL A 293 10.11 -2.12 -4.60
N LEU A 294 11.12 -2.49 -3.80
CA LEU A 294 10.95 -3.34 -2.63
C LEU A 294 10.06 -2.68 -1.57
N VAL A 295 10.26 -1.40 -1.26
CA VAL A 295 9.44 -0.66 -0.29
C VAL A 295 7.99 -0.62 -0.73
N ILE A 296 7.70 -0.29 -1.99
CA ILE A 296 6.32 -0.27 -2.52
C ILE A 296 5.65 -1.63 -2.33
N PHE A 297 6.32 -2.70 -2.71
CA PHE A 297 5.77 -4.05 -2.67
C PHE A 297 5.60 -4.55 -1.24
N LEU A 298 6.65 -4.50 -0.43
CA LEU A 298 6.66 -5.07 0.92
C LEU A 298 5.80 -4.28 1.91
N HIS A 299 5.77 -2.94 1.80
CA HIS A 299 4.81 -2.15 2.55
C HIS A 299 3.37 -2.50 2.16
N GLY A 300 3.13 -2.85 0.90
CA GLY A 300 1.84 -3.41 0.48
C GLY A 300 1.47 -4.66 1.28
N LEU A 301 2.37 -5.60 1.47
CA LEU A 301 2.15 -6.83 2.23
C LEU A 301 2.03 -6.58 3.74
N SER A 302 2.92 -5.78 4.32
CA SER A 302 2.90 -5.48 5.76
C SER A 302 1.63 -4.75 6.18
N SER A 303 1.20 -3.77 5.41
CA SER A 303 0.00 -2.99 5.74
C SER A 303 -1.28 -3.83 5.75
N THR A 304 -1.42 -4.88 4.91
CA THR A 304 -2.59 -5.76 5.05
C THR A 304 -2.59 -6.51 6.34
N LEU A 305 -1.48 -7.14 6.69
CA LEU A 305 -1.38 -7.91 7.91
C LEU A 305 -1.75 -7.07 9.13
N ILE A 306 -1.30 -5.80 9.15
CA ILE A 306 -1.62 -4.87 10.23
C ILE A 306 -3.12 -4.53 10.23
N PHE A 307 -3.73 -4.20 9.10
CA PHE A 307 -5.15 -3.85 9.05
C PHE A 307 -6.07 -5.05 9.35
N ILE A 308 -5.71 -6.27 8.94
CA ILE A 308 -6.39 -7.50 9.32
C ILE A 308 -6.36 -7.65 10.84
N ARG A 309 -5.19 -7.46 11.46
CA ARG A 309 -5.01 -7.50 12.91
C ARG A 309 -5.91 -6.48 13.62
N VAL A 310 -5.95 -5.24 13.14
CA VAL A 310 -6.85 -4.21 13.71
C VAL A 310 -8.30 -4.60 13.59
N GLY A 311 -8.71 -5.15 12.46
CA GLY A 311 -10.05 -5.65 12.26
C GLY A 311 -10.44 -6.74 13.24
N LEU A 312 -9.52 -7.68 13.50
CA LEU A 312 -9.69 -8.73 14.52
C LEU A 312 -9.82 -8.15 15.92
N LEU A 313 -8.91 -7.25 16.31
CA LEU A 313 -8.97 -6.61 17.62
C LEU A 313 -10.24 -5.79 17.80
N TYR A 314 -10.66 -5.07 16.76
CA TYR A 314 -11.91 -4.31 16.80
C TYR A 314 -13.15 -5.21 16.94
N SER A 315 -13.18 -6.35 16.26
CA SER A 315 -14.30 -7.31 16.39
C SER A 315 -14.37 -7.93 17.78
N MET A 316 -13.23 -8.05 18.49
CA MET A 316 -13.15 -8.60 19.84
C MET A 316 -13.47 -7.57 20.93
N PHE A 317 -12.96 -6.37 20.81
CA PHE A 317 -13.01 -5.35 21.87
C PHE A 317 -14.06 -4.25 21.61
N ALA A 318 -14.61 -4.17 20.41
CA ALA A 318 -15.53 -3.12 19.93
C ALA A 318 -14.99 -1.68 20.11
N THR A 319 -13.70 -1.52 20.40
CA THR A 319 -13.04 -0.22 20.65
C THR A 319 -11.77 -0.06 19.81
N ARG A 320 -11.42 1.18 19.47
CA ARG A 320 -10.19 1.55 18.74
C ARG A 320 -9.08 2.05 19.64
N GLN A 321 -9.41 2.38 20.89
CA GLN A 321 -8.46 2.99 21.80
C GLN A 321 -7.44 1.97 22.30
N LEU A 322 -6.16 2.23 22.07
CA LEU A 322 -5.05 1.36 22.51
C LEU A 322 -5.06 1.09 24.03
N VAL A 323 -5.51 2.07 24.81
CA VAL A 323 -5.57 1.95 26.27
C VAL A 323 -6.59 0.91 26.73
N LEU A 324 -7.64 0.67 25.94
CA LEU A 324 -8.71 -0.28 26.25
C LEU A 324 -8.43 -1.69 25.73
N ILE A 325 -7.53 -1.85 24.75
CA ILE A 325 -7.14 -3.14 24.19
C ILE A 325 -6.00 -3.71 25.01
N ARG A 326 -6.32 -4.59 25.96
CA ARG A 326 -5.35 -5.14 26.91
C ARG A 326 -5.60 -6.62 27.19
N GLY A 327 -4.58 -7.33 27.67
CA GLY A 327 -4.75 -8.68 28.20
C GLY A 327 -4.86 -9.79 27.17
N LEU A 328 -4.21 -9.65 26.02
CA LEU A 328 -4.23 -10.67 24.96
C LEU A 328 -3.52 -11.98 25.33
N LEU A 329 -2.81 -12.04 26.46
CA LEU A 329 -2.20 -13.27 26.97
C LEU A 329 -3.21 -14.39 27.22
N LEU A 330 -4.46 -14.06 27.53
CA LEU A 330 -5.51 -15.04 27.80
C LEU A 330 -6.16 -15.62 26.53
N LEU A 331 -5.84 -15.07 25.36
CA LEU A 331 -6.35 -15.60 24.10
C LEU A 331 -5.64 -16.90 23.71
N SER A 332 -6.23 -17.59 22.73
CA SER A 332 -5.69 -18.82 22.19
C SER A 332 -4.22 -18.68 21.77
N PRO A 333 -3.37 -19.71 21.98
CA PRO A 333 -1.96 -19.64 21.64
C PRO A 333 -1.73 -19.31 20.14
N MET A 334 -2.57 -19.82 19.26
CA MET A 334 -2.50 -19.52 17.82
C MET A 334 -2.69 -18.03 17.51
N PHE A 335 -3.61 -17.37 18.21
CA PHE A 335 -3.83 -15.92 18.03
C PHE A 335 -2.61 -15.11 18.51
N ARG A 336 -1.98 -15.52 19.61
CA ARG A 336 -0.76 -14.87 20.12
C ARG A 336 0.39 -14.99 19.12
N VAL A 337 0.61 -16.20 18.57
CA VAL A 337 1.65 -16.43 17.54
C VAL A 337 1.39 -15.56 16.32
N PHE A 338 0.15 -15.51 15.83
CA PHE A 338 -0.23 -14.64 14.72
C PHE A 338 0.06 -13.16 15.00
N LEU A 339 -0.28 -12.67 16.18
CA LEU A 339 0.00 -11.29 16.56
C LEU A 339 1.50 -10.97 16.58
N VAL A 340 2.30 -11.88 17.16
CA VAL A 340 3.76 -11.72 17.22
C VAL A 340 4.36 -11.78 15.81
N PHE A 341 3.89 -12.68 14.97
CA PHE A 341 4.34 -12.79 13.57
C PHE A 341 4.10 -11.50 12.79
N VAL A 342 2.87 -10.97 12.82
CA VAL A 342 2.54 -9.70 12.16
C VAL A 342 3.41 -8.56 12.69
N PHE A 343 3.68 -8.58 13.97
CA PHE A 343 4.51 -7.58 14.62
C PHE A 343 5.99 -7.65 14.14
N LEU A 344 6.58 -8.84 14.10
CA LEU A 344 7.95 -9.02 13.61
C LEU A 344 8.08 -8.62 12.14
N PHE A 345 7.05 -8.89 11.33
CA PHE A 345 7.01 -8.47 9.94
C PHE A 345 7.00 -6.94 9.79
N THR A 346 6.29 -6.24 10.67
CA THR A 346 6.21 -4.76 10.65
C THR A 346 7.45 -4.08 11.24
N LEU A 347 8.18 -4.79 12.09
CA LEU A 347 9.47 -4.35 12.62
C LEU A 347 10.61 -4.50 11.62
N SER A 348 10.35 -5.08 10.46
CA SER A 348 11.40 -5.43 9.51
C SER A 348 12.51 -6.28 10.16
N ALA A 349 12.10 -7.24 11.03
CA ALA A 349 13.07 -8.12 11.68
C ALA A 349 13.65 -9.13 10.68
N PRO A 350 14.94 -9.46 10.71
CA PRO A 350 15.43 -10.63 9.97
C PRO A 350 14.73 -11.89 10.55
N PRO A 351 14.16 -12.79 9.77
CA PRO A 351 14.35 -13.15 8.38
C PRO A 351 13.31 -12.57 7.37
N PHE A 352 12.57 -11.54 7.71
CA PHE A 352 11.54 -11.02 6.82
C PHE A 352 12.13 -10.17 5.69
N PRO A 353 11.56 -10.22 4.47
CA PRO A 353 12.07 -9.48 3.31
C PRO A 353 11.96 -7.95 3.48
N SER A 354 11.08 -7.46 4.35
CA SER A 354 11.01 -6.05 4.73
C SER A 354 12.35 -5.52 5.29
N TYR A 355 13.15 -6.38 5.93
CA TYR A 355 14.50 -6.06 6.37
C TYR A 355 15.42 -5.70 5.18
N VAL A 356 15.35 -6.45 4.10
CA VAL A 356 16.18 -6.20 2.90
C VAL A 356 15.86 -4.83 2.29
N ALA A 357 14.59 -4.44 2.24
CA ALA A 357 14.19 -3.12 1.75
C ALA A 357 14.76 -1.99 2.60
N GLU A 358 14.73 -2.13 3.93
CA GLU A 358 15.31 -1.14 4.85
C GLU A 358 16.83 -1.08 4.74
N VAL A 359 17.50 -2.22 4.60
CA VAL A 359 18.96 -2.28 4.40
C VAL A 359 19.35 -1.57 3.11
N PHE A 360 18.65 -1.78 1.99
CA PHE A 360 18.93 -1.06 0.75
C PHE A 360 18.64 0.45 0.86
N PHE A 361 17.62 0.84 1.62
CA PHE A 361 17.37 2.24 1.93
C PHE A 361 18.51 2.86 2.74
N ILE A 362 19.03 2.15 3.75
CA ILE A 362 20.18 2.60 4.56
C ILE A 362 21.43 2.76 3.66
N PHE A 363 21.72 1.77 2.80
CA PHE A 363 22.85 1.86 1.88
C PHE A 363 22.69 2.99 0.84
N SER A 364 21.50 3.19 0.31
CA SER A 364 21.25 4.30 -0.62
C SER A 364 21.46 5.67 0.03
N SER A 365 21.08 5.83 1.30
CA SER A 365 21.33 7.06 2.06
C SER A 365 22.81 7.27 2.37
N TYR A 366 23.55 6.19 2.67
CA TYR A 366 24.99 6.23 2.88
C TYR A 366 25.76 6.69 1.63
N MET A 367 25.35 6.23 0.44
CA MET A 367 25.94 6.64 -0.83
C MET A 367 25.74 8.14 -1.13
N LEU A 368 24.72 8.79 -0.55
CA LEU A 368 24.51 10.23 -0.69
C LEU A 368 25.39 11.04 0.27
N SER A 369 25.36 10.71 1.55
CA SER A 369 26.23 11.30 2.56
C SER A 369 26.23 10.48 3.86
N ARG A 370 27.34 10.57 4.62
CA ARG A 370 27.47 9.88 5.92
C ARG A 370 26.50 10.40 6.96
N ASP A 371 26.17 11.69 6.92
CA ASP A 371 25.27 12.32 7.89
C ASP A 371 23.83 11.82 7.72
N LEU A 372 23.42 11.58 6.49
CA LEU A 372 22.11 10.98 6.19
C LEU A 372 21.96 9.57 6.77
N LEU A 373 23.03 8.80 6.86
CA LEU A 373 23.02 7.49 7.48
C LEU A 373 22.53 7.54 8.94
N TYR A 374 23.08 8.46 9.75
CA TYR A 374 22.68 8.57 11.16
C TYR A 374 21.19 8.88 11.32
N VAL A 375 20.67 9.70 10.43
CA VAL A 375 19.28 10.13 10.42
C VAL A 375 18.36 8.97 10.04
N VAL A 376 18.76 8.15 9.06
CA VAL A 376 18.00 6.95 8.67
C VAL A 376 18.06 5.87 9.74
N LEU A 377 19.18 5.71 10.44
CA LEU A 377 19.27 4.83 11.61
C LEU A 377 18.33 5.27 12.74
N LEU A 378 18.21 6.59 12.98
CA LEU A 378 17.25 7.14 13.93
C LEU A 378 15.80 6.81 13.53
N PHE A 379 15.48 6.87 12.24
CA PHE A 379 14.17 6.45 11.72
C PHE A 379 13.87 4.98 12.04
N ALA A 380 14.82 4.07 11.79
CA ALA A 380 14.67 2.65 12.11
C ALA A 380 14.48 2.44 13.63
N PHE A 381 15.28 3.11 14.45
CA PHE A 381 15.17 3.05 15.91
C PHE A 381 13.81 3.51 16.44
N LEU A 382 13.30 4.66 15.98
CA LEU A 382 11.97 5.13 16.36
C LEU A 382 10.87 4.16 15.93
N GLY A 383 11.03 3.53 14.77
CA GLY A 383 10.15 2.46 14.29
C GLY A 383 10.07 1.29 15.27
N LEU A 384 11.21 0.89 15.80
CA LEU A 384 11.31 -0.17 16.79
C LEU A 384 10.65 0.25 18.11
N VAL A 385 10.92 1.47 18.60
CA VAL A 385 10.38 1.97 19.88
C VAL A 385 8.86 1.98 19.92
N TYR A 386 8.18 2.59 18.94
CA TYR A 386 6.72 2.67 18.98
C TYR A 386 6.08 1.29 18.82
N ASN A 387 6.63 0.44 17.97
CA ASN A 387 6.13 -0.91 17.77
C ASN A 387 6.27 -1.77 19.02
N LEU A 388 7.44 -1.78 19.68
CA LEU A 388 7.67 -2.52 20.92
C LEU A 388 6.77 -2.02 22.05
N ASN A 389 6.70 -0.71 22.26
CA ASN A 389 5.85 -0.11 23.28
C ASN A 389 4.39 -0.56 23.12
N TRP A 390 3.95 -0.63 21.89
CA TRP A 390 2.62 -1.04 21.54
C TRP A 390 2.37 -2.55 21.77
N LEU A 391 3.32 -3.41 21.39
CA LEU A 391 3.23 -4.85 21.64
C LEU A 391 3.18 -5.14 23.12
N VAL A 392 4.05 -4.52 23.90
CA VAL A 392 4.10 -4.71 25.36
C VAL A 392 2.79 -4.30 26.03
N ARG A 393 2.22 -3.15 25.62
CA ARG A 393 0.94 -2.69 26.17
C ARG A 393 -0.21 -3.64 25.87
N ILE A 394 -0.28 -4.17 24.66
CA ILE A 394 -1.38 -5.06 24.27
C ILE A 394 -1.26 -6.44 24.89
N ILE A 395 -0.05 -7.02 24.94
CA ILE A 395 0.16 -8.38 25.38
C ILE A 395 0.20 -8.46 26.91
N PHE A 396 1.03 -7.65 27.57
CA PHE A 396 1.40 -7.82 28.99
C PHE A 396 0.57 -6.99 29.98
N SER A 397 -0.27 -6.08 29.51
CA SER A 397 -1.09 -5.30 30.44
C SER A 397 -2.22 -6.12 31.08
N ALA A 398 -2.65 -5.73 32.29
CA ALA A 398 -3.71 -6.41 33.03
C ALA A 398 -5.04 -6.51 32.26
N VAL A 399 -5.74 -7.63 32.44
CA VAL A 399 -6.96 -7.98 31.69
C VAL A 399 -8.15 -7.18 32.18
N ARG A 400 -9.02 -6.74 31.25
CA ARG A 400 -10.39 -6.34 31.56
C ARG A 400 -11.33 -7.52 31.39
N THR A 401 -12.00 -7.91 32.46
CA THR A 401 -12.85 -9.11 32.57
C THR A 401 -14.11 -9.14 31.69
N SER A 402 -14.46 -8.04 31.02
CA SER A 402 -15.74 -7.90 30.28
C SER A 402 -15.73 -8.41 28.83
N VAL A 403 -14.64 -9.02 28.36
CA VAL A 403 -14.40 -9.29 26.92
C VAL A 403 -14.89 -10.68 26.47
N TYR A 404 -15.29 -11.55 27.39
CA TYR A 404 -15.51 -12.98 27.10
C TYR A 404 -16.81 -13.35 26.36
N SER A 405 -17.75 -12.42 26.15
CA SER A 405 -19.08 -12.76 25.62
C SER A 405 -19.22 -12.80 24.09
N SER A 406 -18.21 -12.44 23.31
CA SER A 406 -18.30 -12.35 21.84
C SER A 406 -17.37 -13.33 21.07
N ILE A 407 -16.92 -14.40 21.70
CA ILE A 407 -15.85 -15.28 21.18
C ILE A 407 -16.25 -16.05 19.91
N SER A 408 -17.53 -16.39 19.74
CA SER A 408 -17.98 -17.24 18.62
C SER A 408 -17.98 -16.53 17.24
N ILE A 409 -18.31 -15.25 17.18
CA ILE A 409 -18.32 -14.47 15.92
C ILE A 409 -16.89 -14.13 15.48
N THR A 410 -16.00 -13.97 16.45
CA THR A 410 -14.57 -13.68 16.22
C THR A 410 -13.82 -14.86 15.61
N TYR A 411 -14.25 -16.10 15.88
CA TYR A 411 -13.56 -17.29 15.39
C TYR A 411 -13.64 -17.44 13.86
N ALA A 412 -14.82 -17.18 13.26
CA ALA A 412 -14.97 -17.21 11.81
C ALA A 412 -14.15 -16.12 11.11
N PHE A 413 -14.10 -14.91 11.70
CA PHE A 413 -13.26 -13.83 11.19
C PHE A 413 -11.77 -14.15 11.37
N PHE A 414 -11.39 -14.78 12.48
CA PHE A 414 -10.03 -15.23 12.75
C PHE A 414 -9.55 -16.27 11.74
N ILE A 415 -10.36 -17.29 11.43
CA ILE A 415 -10.02 -18.28 10.42
C ILE A 415 -9.79 -17.62 9.06
N ARG A 416 -10.66 -16.69 8.66
CA ARG A 416 -10.48 -15.93 7.41
C ARG A 416 -9.19 -15.08 7.40
N ALA A 417 -8.87 -14.46 8.51
CA ALA A 417 -7.66 -13.66 8.66
C ALA A 417 -6.39 -14.52 8.62
N VAL A 418 -6.43 -15.71 9.22
CA VAL A 418 -5.32 -16.69 9.17
C VAL A 418 -5.15 -17.23 7.75
N ILE A 419 -6.22 -17.57 7.06
CA ILE A 419 -6.17 -18.00 5.66
C ILE A 419 -5.55 -16.90 4.80
N ALA A 420 -6.03 -15.66 4.92
CA ALA A 420 -5.49 -14.53 4.18
C ALA A 420 -4.00 -14.26 4.48
N SER A 421 -3.54 -14.51 5.71
CA SER A 421 -2.14 -14.36 6.07
C SER A 421 -1.26 -15.52 5.56
N LEU A 422 -1.78 -16.73 5.53
CA LEU A 422 -1.07 -17.90 5.00
C LEU A 422 -0.82 -17.78 3.50
N GLU A 423 -1.72 -17.15 2.77
CA GLU A 423 -1.56 -16.87 1.33
C GLU A 423 -0.43 -15.85 1.04
N LEU A 424 -0.09 -15.02 2.02
CA LEU A 424 1.03 -14.08 1.89
C LEU A 424 2.41 -14.75 2.10
N LEU A 425 2.48 -15.89 2.79
CA LEU A 425 3.72 -16.58 3.08
C LEU A 425 4.49 -17.03 1.82
N PRO A 426 3.87 -17.68 0.81
CA PRO A 426 4.58 -18.08 -0.40
C PRO A 426 5.17 -16.89 -1.17
N VAL A 427 4.46 -15.75 -1.16
CA VAL A 427 4.92 -14.52 -1.82
C VAL A 427 6.11 -13.91 -1.11
N ILE A 428 6.16 -14.02 0.22
CA ILE A 428 7.30 -13.61 1.03
C ILE A 428 8.53 -14.46 0.70
N PHE A 429 8.36 -15.78 0.57
CA PHE A 429 9.45 -16.70 0.23
C PHE A 429 9.95 -16.56 -1.22
N LEU A 430 9.11 -16.13 -2.16
CA LEU A 430 9.54 -15.85 -3.53
C LEU A 430 10.61 -14.77 -3.62
N PHE A 431 10.58 -13.78 -2.74
CA PHE A 431 11.59 -12.73 -2.70
C PHE A 431 12.98 -13.22 -2.27
N TYR A 432 13.08 -14.37 -1.62
CA TYR A 432 14.38 -14.99 -1.32
C TYR A 432 14.93 -15.82 -2.47
N LEU A 433 14.11 -16.10 -3.49
CA LEU A 433 14.48 -16.88 -4.67
C LEU A 433 14.77 -15.99 -5.90
N LEU A 434 14.43 -14.71 -5.84
CA LEU A 434 14.74 -13.66 -6.81
C LEU A 434 15.92 -12.81 -6.35
#